data_6b0fcab3cdd0909086d0cc2b0f0edbee
#
_entry.id   6b0fcab3cdd0909086d0cc2b0f0edbee
#
_cell.length_a   1.000
_cell.length_b   1.000
_cell.length_c   1.000
_cell.angle_alpha   90.00
_cell.angle_beta   90.00
_cell.angle_gamma   90.00
#
_symmetry.space_group_name_H-M   'P 1'
#
loop_
_entity.id
_entity.type
_entity.pdbx_description
1 polymer ?
#
loop_
_entity_poly.entity_id
_entity_poly.type
_entity_poly.pdbx_seq_one_letter_code
_entity_poly.pdbx_strand_id
1 'polypeptide(L)'
;EVEVITPNISRWGSTAIFGDKKSSCAVRGLQPDYEKIEAQNITMGRFINDVDILENRKVCTIGKRVYDELFPQGGNPCGQYLRVDGIYYQIVGVSLSTSNMNINAGTEDSVTLPFTTMQKAYNFGKRIDLVCITVKPGVTVTSIADKIEQVIKKAHYIHPDDKQAVIM
;
A
#
# COMPACT_ATOMS: atom_id res chain seq x y z
N GLU A 1 10.77 7.88 20.06
CA GLU A 1 10.35 6.46 20.26
C GLU A 1 9.88 5.82 18.95
N VAL A 2 9.05 6.50 18.15
CA VAL A 2 8.65 6.05 16.82
C VAL A 2 9.72 6.42 15.80
N GLU A 3 10.05 5.51 14.87
CA GLU A 3 11.01 5.77 13.79
C GLU A 3 10.29 6.13 12.49
N VAL A 4 9.33 5.29 12.09
CA VAL A 4 8.52 5.50 10.90
C VAL A 4 7.06 5.36 11.25
N ILE A 5 6.23 6.21 10.69
CA ILE A 5 4.78 6.12 10.72
C ILE A 5 4.27 6.31 9.29
N THR A 6 3.51 5.35 8.79
CA THR A 6 3.00 5.39 7.41
C THR A 6 1.57 4.89 7.34
N PRO A 7 0.68 5.66 6.68
CA PRO A 7 -0.69 5.25 6.46
C PRO A 7 -0.79 4.26 5.29
N ASN A 8 -1.81 3.43 5.34
CA ASN A 8 -2.13 2.46 4.30
C ASN A 8 -3.64 2.48 4.04
N ILE A 9 -4.01 2.37 2.78
CA ILE A 9 -5.38 2.19 2.32
C ILE A 9 -5.44 0.96 1.44
N SER A 10 -6.52 0.19 1.54
CA SER A 10 -6.72 -1.00 0.72
C SER A 10 -8.13 -1.10 0.18
N ARG A 11 -8.25 -1.68 -1.00
CA ARG A 11 -9.51 -2.06 -1.63
C ARG A 11 -9.38 -3.46 -2.20
N TRP A 12 -10.30 -4.33 -1.81
CA TRP A 12 -10.37 -5.71 -2.27
C TRP A 12 -11.33 -5.86 -3.44
N GLY A 13 -11.15 -6.94 -4.20
CA GLY A 13 -12.09 -7.31 -5.25
C GLY A 13 -12.01 -6.45 -6.51
N SER A 14 -10.88 -5.84 -6.77
CA SER A 14 -10.61 -5.11 -8.00
C SER A 14 -10.07 -6.06 -9.09
N THR A 15 -10.14 -5.61 -10.35
CA THR A 15 -9.60 -6.32 -11.50
C THR A 15 -8.66 -5.40 -12.26
N ALA A 16 -7.43 -5.87 -12.46
CA ALA A 16 -6.46 -5.23 -13.34
C ALA A 16 -6.59 -5.80 -14.75
N ILE A 17 -6.56 -4.94 -15.76
CA ILE A 17 -6.74 -5.30 -17.16
C ILE A 17 -5.58 -4.75 -17.99
N PHE A 18 -4.93 -5.61 -18.74
CA PHE A 18 -3.93 -5.26 -19.75
C PHE A 18 -4.26 -5.95 -21.07
N GLY A 19 -4.69 -5.17 -22.07
CA GLY A 19 -5.18 -5.74 -23.33
C GLY A 19 -6.38 -6.67 -23.11
N ASP A 20 -6.23 -7.94 -23.48
CA ASP A 20 -7.22 -9.00 -23.28
C ASP A 20 -6.99 -9.82 -22.00
N LYS A 21 -5.93 -9.53 -21.24
CA LYS A 21 -5.59 -10.21 -20.00
C LYS A 21 -6.20 -9.51 -18.79
N LYS A 22 -6.60 -10.30 -17.82
CA LYS A 22 -7.22 -9.83 -16.56
C LYS A 22 -6.59 -10.54 -15.37
N SER A 23 -6.44 -9.81 -14.27
CA SER A 23 -6.00 -10.34 -12.99
C SER A 23 -6.90 -9.78 -11.87
N SER A 24 -7.45 -10.66 -11.06
CA SER A 24 -8.11 -10.25 -9.82
C SER A 24 -7.05 -9.79 -8.83
N CYS A 25 -7.23 -8.64 -8.21
CA CYS A 25 -6.22 -8.07 -7.34
C CYS A 25 -6.82 -7.25 -6.20
N ALA A 26 -6.02 -6.99 -5.19
CA ALA A 26 -6.25 -5.89 -4.27
C ALA A 26 -5.56 -4.63 -4.80
N VAL A 27 -6.09 -3.47 -4.46
CA VAL A 27 -5.44 -2.18 -4.71
C VAL A 27 -4.98 -1.63 -3.36
N ARG A 28 -3.71 -1.25 -3.28
CA ARG A 28 -3.12 -0.63 -2.08
C ARG A 28 -2.67 0.78 -2.39
N GLY A 29 -2.91 1.70 -1.47
CA GLY A 29 -2.30 3.02 -1.47
C GLY A 29 -1.23 3.08 -0.39
N LEU A 30 0.02 3.24 -0.80
CA LEU A 30 1.18 3.24 0.09
C LEU A 30 1.99 4.53 -0.07
N GLN A 31 2.74 4.84 0.97
CA GLN A 31 3.79 5.86 0.93
C GLN A 31 5.17 5.22 0.70
N PRO A 32 6.16 5.96 0.20
CA PRO A 32 7.52 5.44 -0.01
C PRO A 32 8.14 4.82 1.26
N ASP A 33 7.88 5.40 2.42
CA ASP A 33 8.40 4.91 3.70
C ASP A 33 7.88 3.52 4.09
N TYR A 34 6.86 3.01 3.41
CA TYR A 34 6.37 1.65 3.65
C TYR A 34 7.44 0.58 3.39
N GLU A 35 8.45 0.84 2.56
CA GLU A 35 9.59 -0.05 2.38
C GLU A 35 10.38 -0.32 3.67
N LYS A 36 10.30 0.60 4.65
CA LYS A 36 10.92 0.41 5.97
C LYS A 36 10.10 -0.50 6.90
N ILE A 37 8.82 -0.71 6.58
CA ILE A 37 7.93 -1.63 7.28
C ILE A 37 8.01 -3.03 6.66
N GLU A 38 7.82 -3.10 5.36
CA GLU A 38 7.89 -4.33 4.58
C GLU A 38 8.77 -4.07 3.35
N ALA A 39 9.92 -4.72 3.32
CA ALA A 39 10.85 -4.58 2.20
C ALA A 39 10.18 -4.97 0.88
N GLN A 40 10.14 -4.03 -0.05
CA GLN A 40 9.60 -4.23 -1.39
C GLN A 40 10.74 -4.66 -2.31
N ASN A 41 10.86 -5.94 -2.57
CA ASN A 41 11.86 -6.44 -3.51
C ASN A 41 11.43 -6.12 -4.95
N ILE A 42 11.93 -5.01 -5.48
CA ILE A 42 11.63 -4.58 -6.84
C ILE A 42 12.49 -5.39 -7.82
N THR A 43 11.84 -6.23 -8.61
CA THR A 43 12.51 -7.08 -9.60
C THR A 43 12.67 -6.38 -10.94
N MET A 44 11.79 -5.44 -11.27
CA MET A 44 11.87 -4.59 -12.47
C MET A 44 11.37 -3.19 -12.12
N GLY A 45 12.06 -2.18 -12.65
CA GLY A 45 11.67 -0.79 -12.44
C GLY A 45 11.97 -0.24 -11.04
N ARG A 46 11.01 0.47 -10.45
CA ARG A 46 11.14 1.15 -9.15
C ARG A 46 9.88 1.05 -8.30
N PHE A 47 10.01 1.34 -7.02
CA PHE A 47 8.87 1.54 -6.12
C PHE A 47 8.28 2.97 -6.23
N ILE A 48 7.18 3.20 -5.54
CA ILE A 48 6.56 4.53 -5.40
C ILE A 48 7.57 5.48 -4.72
N ASN A 49 7.67 6.71 -5.21
CA ASN A 49 8.56 7.72 -4.65
C ASN A 49 7.79 8.98 -4.21
N ASP A 50 8.50 9.91 -3.56
CA ASP A 50 7.91 11.13 -3.01
C ASP A 50 7.29 12.03 -4.08
N VAL A 51 7.84 12.07 -5.29
CA VAL A 51 7.29 12.86 -6.39
C VAL A 51 5.94 12.29 -6.85
N ASP A 52 5.79 10.97 -6.87
CA ASP A 52 4.52 10.31 -7.18
C ASP A 52 3.43 10.72 -6.19
N ILE A 53 3.77 10.85 -4.91
CA ILE A 53 2.87 11.32 -3.85
C ILE A 53 2.50 12.79 -4.05
N LEU A 54 3.50 13.65 -4.20
CA LEU A 54 3.32 15.11 -4.34
C LEU A 54 2.48 15.49 -5.56
N GLU A 55 2.75 14.86 -6.70
CA GLU A 55 2.08 15.14 -7.96
C GLU A 55 0.82 14.30 -8.19
N ASN A 56 0.48 13.40 -7.27
CA ASN A 56 -0.61 12.43 -7.41
C ASN A 56 -0.54 11.68 -8.74
N ARG A 57 0.64 11.19 -9.09
CA ARG A 57 0.88 10.54 -10.37
C ARG A 57 0.05 9.27 -10.49
N LYS A 58 -0.52 9.05 -11.67
CA LYS A 58 -1.23 7.81 -12.01
C LYS A 58 -0.23 6.74 -12.43
N VAL A 59 0.57 6.30 -11.47
CA VAL A 59 1.55 5.23 -11.62
C VAL A 59 1.24 4.11 -10.65
N CYS A 60 1.74 2.91 -10.92
CA CYS A 60 1.56 1.77 -10.04
C CYS A 60 2.77 0.84 -10.07
N THR A 61 2.96 0.09 -9.00
CA THR A 61 3.71 -1.16 -9.02
C THR A 61 2.74 -2.33 -8.99
N ILE A 62 3.10 -3.43 -9.61
CA ILE A 62 2.30 -4.65 -9.64
C ILE A 62 3.04 -5.78 -8.93
N GLY A 63 2.31 -6.59 -8.18
CA GLY A 63 2.86 -7.77 -7.53
C GLY A 63 3.17 -8.87 -8.54
N LYS A 64 4.02 -9.80 -8.15
CA LYS A 64 4.51 -10.86 -9.04
C LYS A 64 3.39 -11.71 -9.65
N ARG A 65 2.38 -12.09 -8.87
CA ARG A 65 1.24 -12.86 -9.38
C ARG A 65 0.46 -12.07 -10.43
N VAL A 66 0.19 -10.80 -10.15
CA VAL A 66 -0.51 -9.92 -11.10
C VAL A 66 0.29 -9.77 -12.40
N TYR A 67 1.62 -9.62 -12.29
CA TYR A 67 2.51 -9.59 -13.42
C TYR A 67 2.43 -10.88 -14.27
N ASP A 68 2.52 -12.05 -13.65
CA ASP A 68 2.50 -13.33 -14.34
C ASP A 68 1.17 -13.56 -15.11
N GLU A 69 0.06 -13.11 -14.54
CA GLU A 69 -1.26 -13.22 -15.18
C GLU A 69 -1.45 -12.23 -16.34
N LEU A 70 -0.94 -11.01 -16.21
CA LEU A 70 -1.11 -9.97 -17.24
C LEU A 70 -0.05 -10.05 -18.35
N PHE A 71 1.14 -10.57 -18.04
CA PHE A 71 2.28 -10.68 -18.96
C PHE A 71 2.78 -12.12 -19.06
N PRO A 72 1.95 -13.07 -19.53
CA PRO A 72 2.31 -14.49 -19.57
C PRO A 72 3.50 -14.78 -20.49
N GLN A 73 3.79 -13.88 -21.43
CA GLN A 73 4.96 -13.98 -22.32
C GLN A 73 6.23 -13.39 -21.69
N GLY A 74 6.11 -12.84 -20.47
CA GLY A 74 7.21 -12.16 -19.81
C GLY A 74 7.53 -10.78 -20.41
N GLY A 75 8.74 -10.33 -20.20
CA GLY A 75 9.22 -9.01 -20.65
C GLY A 75 9.11 -7.94 -19.58
N ASN A 76 9.59 -6.75 -19.93
CA ASN A 76 9.55 -5.60 -19.02
C ASN A 76 8.23 -4.85 -19.16
N PRO A 77 7.36 -4.84 -18.13
CA PRO A 77 6.06 -4.16 -18.19
C PRO A 77 6.17 -2.66 -17.90
N CYS A 78 7.31 -2.17 -17.43
CA CYS A 78 7.48 -0.78 -17.05
C CYS A 78 7.28 0.16 -18.25
N GLY A 79 6.48 1.20 -18.04
CA GLY A 79 6.06 2.13 -19.09
C GLY A 79 4.74 1.77 -19.76
N GLN A 80 4.27 0.53 -19.63
CA GLN A 80 2.96 0.12 -20.10
C GLN A 80 1.86 0.63 -19.17
N TYR A 81 0.64 0.74 -19.71
CA TYR A 81 -0.54 1.17 -18.95
C TYR A 81 -1.46 0.00 -18.69
N LEU A 82 -1.89 -0.14 -17.45
CA LEU A 82 -2.96 -1.07 -17.10
C LEU A 82 -4.18 -0.30 -16.59
N ARG A 83 -5.35 -0.91 -16.73
CA ARG A 83 -6.61 -0.34 -16.23
C ARG A 83 -7.06 -1.08 -14.99
N VAL A 84 -7.32 -0.33 -13.92
CA VAL A 84 -7.90 -0.85 -12.68
C VAL A 84 -9.10 0.01 -12.31
N ASP A 85 -10.25 -0.62 -12.11
CA ASP A 85 -11.51 0.05 -11.76
C ASP A 85 -11.83 1.26 -12.68
N GLY A 86 -11.55 1.13 -13.97
CA GLY A 86 -11.82 2.14 -14.99
C GLY A 86 -10.76 3.24 -15.15
N ILE A 87 -9.68 3.20 -14.36
CA ILE A 87 -8.60 4.20 -14.40
C ILE A 87 -7.33 3.57 -14.93
N TYR A 88 -6.63 4.28 -15.81
CA TYR A 88 -5.33 3.87 -16.33
C TYR A 88 -4.19 4.33 -15.43
N TYR A 89 -3.30 3.41 -15.12
CA TYR A 89 -2.06 3.65 -14.38
C TYR A 89 -0.86 3.15 -15.17
N GLN A 90 0.20 3.93 -15.21
CA GLN A 90 1.46 3.49 -15.81
C GLN A 90 2.23 2.60 -14.83
N ILE A 91 2.62 1.42 -15.31
CA ILE A 91 3.43 0.49 -14.52
C ILE A 91 4.85 1.08 -14.40
N VAL A 92 5.34 1.27 -13.18
CA VAL A 92 6.70 1.75 -12.90
C VAL A 92 7.57 0.70 -12.26
N GLY A 93 6.99 -0.40 -11.77
CA GLY A 93 7.76 -1.48 -11.18
C GLY A 93 6.97 -2.75 -10.96
N VAL A 94 7.70 -3.84 -10.76
CA VAL A 94 7.18 -5.14 -10.35
C VAL A 94 7.82 -5.51 -9.02
N SER A 95 6.99 -5.84 -8.04
CA SER A 95 7.42 -6.17 -6.68
C SER A 95 7.16 -7.63 -6.32
N LEU A 96 8.11 -8.21 -5.61
CA LEU A 96 8.02 -9.52 -5.01
C LEU A 96 8.08 -9.36 -3.49
N SER A 97 7.21 -10.02 -2.75
CA SER A 97 7.36 -10.07 -1.30
C SER A 97 8.48 -11.04 -0.91
N THR A 98 9.35 -10.60 -0.04
CA THR A 98 10.36 -11.46 0.61
C THR A 98 9.97 -11.83 2.04
N SER A 99 8.88 -11.26 2.52
CA SER A 99 8.37 -11.43 3.88
C SER A 99 7.19 -12.41 3.87
N ASN A 100 7.17 -13.29 4.86
CA ASN A 100 6.01 -14.14 5.13
C ASN A 100 4.89 -13.37 5.86
N MET A 101 5.09 -12.10 6.14
CA MET A 101 4.10 -11.23 6.74
C MET A 101 3.25 -10.57 5.66
N ASN A 102 2.02 -11.01 5.53
CA ASN A 102 1.02 -10.32 4.73
C ASN A 102 0.30 -9.29 5.61
N ILE A 103 0.78 -8.06 5.58
CA ILE A 103 0.08 -6.96 6.24
C ILE A 103 -1.01 -6.46 5.29
N ASN A 104 -2.27 -6.66 5.67
CA ASN A 104 -3.42 -6.29 4.87
C ASN A 104 -3.44 -7.08 3.53
N ALA A 105 -3.50 -6.42 2.38
CA ALA A 105 -3.37 -7.10 1.09
C ALA A 105 -1.90 -7.44 0.80
N GLY A 106 -1.57 -8.69 0.50
CA GLY A 106 -0.21 -9.12 0.19
C GLY A 106 0.38 -8.40 -1.02
N THR A 107 1.69 -8.18 -1.00
CA THR A 107 2.42 -7.51 -2.08
C THR A 107 2.22 -8.20 -3.42
N GLU A 108 2.27 -9.53 -3.46
CA GLU A 108 2.20 -10.29 -4.72
C GLU A 108 0.84 -10.23 -5.41
N ASP A 109 -0.22 -10.05 -4.62
CA ASP A 109 -1.61 -10.05 -5.09
C ASP A 109 -2.16 -8.65 -5.35
N SER A 110 -1.31 -7.63 -5.27
CA SER A 110 -1.75 -6.25 -5.25
C SER A 110 -1.24 -5.43 -6.44
N VAL A 111 -2.04 -4.44 -6.80
CA VAL A 111 -1.62 -3.25 -7.53
C VAL A 111 -1.43 -2.13 -6.50
N THR A 112 -0.23 -1.60 -6.41
CA THR A 112 0.12 -0.57 -5.43
C THR A 112 0.18 0.79 -6.10
N LEU A 113 -0.58 1.75 -5.59
CA LEU A 113 -0.66 3.13 -6.03
C LEU A 113 0.02 4.06 -5.02
N PRO A 114 0.45 5.26 -5.44
CA PRO A 114 0.75 6.31 -4.48
C PRO A 114 -0.46 6.57 -3.57
N PHE A 115 -0.23 6.70 -2.27
CA PHE A 115 -1.29 6.85 -1.27
C PHE A 115 -2.29 7.96 -1.64
N THR A 116 -1.78 9.15 -1.99
CA THR A 116 -2.60 10.31 -2.35
C THR A 116 -3.35 10.10 -3.67
N THR A 117 -2.77 9.39 -4.63
CA THR A 117 -3.42 9.01 -5.87
C THR A 117 -4.63 8.11 -5.60
N MET A 118 -4.48 7.12 -4.74
CA MET A 118 -5.57 6.24 -4.36
C MET A 118 -6.71 6.98 -3.65
N GLN A 119 -6.37 7.88 -2.71
CA GLN A 119 -7.39 8.69 -2.04
C GLN A 119 -8.24 9.50 -3.04
N LYS A 120 -7.61 10.08 -4.05
CA LYS A 120 -8.31 10.85 -5.10
C LYS A 120 -9.09 9.95 -6.05
N ALA A 121 -8.49 8.88 -6.54
CA ALA A 121 -9.09 7.99 -7.53
C ALA A 121 -10.38 7.34 -7.04
N TYR A 122 -10.44 6.99 -5.76
CA TYR A 122 -11.60 6.35 -5.14
C TYR A 122 -12.47 7.31 -4.31
N ASN A 123 -12.15 8.60 -4.34
CA ASN A 123 -12.88 9.63 -3.56
C ASN A 123 -12.95 9.30 -2.06
N PHE A 124 -11.89 8.78 -1.51
CA PHE A 124 -11.82 8.37 -0.09
C PHE A 124 -11.62 9.54 0.88
N GLY A 125 -11.37 10.74 0.35
CA GLY A 125 -11.08 11.91 1.19
C GLY A 125 -9.83 11.69 2.05
N LYS A 126 -10.00 11.74 3.36
CA LYS A 126 -8.92 11.53 4.34
C LYS A 126 -8.92 10.12 4.97
N ARG A 127 -9.59 9.16 4.34
CA ARG A 127 -9.65 7.79 4.85
C ARG A 127 -8.26 7.18 4.94
N ILE A 128 -8.04 6.48 6.05
CA ILE A 128 -6.88 5.62 6.33
C ILE A 128 -7.46 4.32 6.89
N ASP A 129 -7.02 3.17 6.40
CA ASP A 129 -7.49 1.86 6.88
C ASP A 129 -6.55 1.28 7.93
N LEU A 130 -5.25 1.55 7.79
CA LEU A 130 -4.21 1.03 8.67
C LEU A 130 -3.11 2.08 8.82
N VAL A 131 -2.55 2.17 10.01
CA VAL A 131 -1.31 2.93 10.27
C VAL A 131 -0.24 1.95 10.68
N CYS A 132 0.82 1.88 9.89
CA CYS A 132 1.98 1.06 10.20
C CYS A 132 3.05 1.92 10.88
N ILE A 133 3.68 1.38 11.90
CA ILE A 133 4.73 2.07 12.65
C ILE A 133 5.93 1.15 12.89
N THR A 134 7.12 1.73 12.86
CA THR A 134 8.32 1.12 13.42
C THR A 134 8.83 1.93 14.60
N VAL A 135 9.53 1.27 15.50
CA VAL A 135 10.12 1.90 16.68
C VAL A 135 11.64 1.91 16.56
N LYS A 136 12.26 2.89 17.20
CA LYS A 136 13.72 2.98 17.24
C LYS A 136 14.32 1.77 17.96
N PRO A 137 15.55 1.37 17.62
CA PRO A 137 16.25 0.29 18.31
C PRO A 137 16.24 0.50 19.83
N GLY A 138 15.93 -0.56 20.59
CA GLY A 138 15.84 -0.51 22.05
C GLY A 138 14.49 -0.09 22.62
N VAL A 139 13.52 0.28 21.77
CA VAL A 139 12.13 0.55 22.16
C VAL A 139 11.27 -0.65 21.78
N THR A 140 10.44 -1.12 22.71
CA THR A 140 9.47 -2.18 22.40
C THR A 140 8.15 -1.57 21.94
N VAL A 141 7.50 -2.21 20.97
CA VAL A 141 6.19 -1.75 20.47
C VAL A 141 5.18 -1.68 21.62
N THR A 142 5.19 -2.66 22.50
CA THR A 142 4.29 -2.72 23.66
C THR A 142 4.46 -1.52 24.61
N SER A 143 5.66 -0.95 24.72
CA SER A 143 5.90 0.19 25.61
C SER A 143 5.27 1.49 25.13
N ILE A 144 4.94 1.59 23.85
CA ILE A 144 4.34 2.79 23.25
C ILE A 144 2.89 2.55 22.78
N ALA A 145 2.44 1.29 22.78
CA ALA A 145 1.11 0.90 22.32
C ALA A 145 0.00 1.71 23.01
N ASP A 146 0.01 1.74 24.34
CA ASP A 146 -0.98 2.49 25.13
C ASP A 146 -0.97 4.00 24.80
N LYS A 147 0.22 4.58 24.59
CA LYS A 147 0.34 6.00 24.25
C LYS A 147 -0.25 6.29 22.87
N ILE A 148 -0.01 5.42 21.90
CA ILE A 148 -0.56 5.53 20.54
C ILE A 148 -2.07 5.41 20.59
N GLU A 149 -2.59 4.41 21.27
CA GLU A 149 -4.03 4.19 21.44
C GLU A 149 -4.71 5.42 22.05
N GLN A 150 -4.15 5.99 23.11
CA GLN A 150 -4.67 7.20 23.74
C GLN A 150 -4.69 8.40 22.77
N VAL A 151 -3.65 8.59 21.97
CA VAL A 151 -3.58 9.68 20.99
C VAL A 151 -4.66 9.52 19.92
N ILE A 152 -4.85 8.31 19.41
CA ILE A 152 -5.88 8.01 18.40
C ILE A 152 -7.28 8.22 18.98
N LYS A 153 -7.56 7.67 20.16
CA LYS A 153 -8.87 7.83 20.83
C LYS A 153 -9.19 9.29 21.08
N LYS A 154 -8.22 10.07 21.55
CA LYS A 154 -8.40 11.51 21.80
C LYS A 154 -8.67 12.28 20.51
N ALA A 155 -7.94 11.98 19.44
CA ALA A 155 -8.07 12.65 18.15
C ALA A 155 -9.43 12.40 17.48
N HIS A 156 -10.05 11.25 17.75
CA HIS A 156 -11.33 10.84 17.15
C HIS A 156 -12.51 10.90 18.13
N TYR A 157 -12.35 11.52 19.30
CA TYR A 157 -13.39 11.63 20.35
C TYR A 157 -13.97 10.28 20.78
N ILE A 158 -13.13 9.23 20.81
CA ILE A 158 -13.49 7.87 21.23
C ILE A 158 -13.36 7.79 22.76
N HIS A 159 -14.30 7.07 23.41
CA HIS A 159 -14.23 6.86 24.85
C HIS A 159 -12.94 6.11 25.22
N PRO A 160 -12.21 6.52 26.29
CA PRO A 160 -10.94 5.87 26.66
C PRO A 160 -11.05 4.38 26.92
N ASP A 161 -12.18 3.91 27.46
CA ASP A 161 -12.40 2.50 27.81
C ASP A 161 -12.91 1.63 26.64
N ASP A 162 -13.13 2.21 25.47
CA ASP A 162 -13.53 1.45 24.28
C ASP A 162 -12.34 0.66 23.74
N LYS A 163 -12.32 -0.65 24.02
CA LYS A 163 -11.26 -1.57 23.62
C LYS A 163 -11.40 -2.09 22.18
N GLN A 164 -12.51 -1.79 21.51
CA GLN A 164 -12.77 -2.28 20.15
C GLN A 164 -12.51 -1.22 19.09
N ALA A 165 -12.39 0.04 19.48
CA ALA A 165 -12.23 1.14 18.57
C ALA A 165 -10.83 1.23 17.92
N VAL A 166 -9.81 0.68 18.57
CA VAL A 166 -8.45 0.61 18.05
C VAL A 166 -7.93 -0.82 18.26
N ILE A 167 -7.53 -1.47 17.20
CA ILE A 167 -6.94 -2.81 17.22
C ILE A 167 -5.46 -2.65 16.86
N MET A 168 -4.59 -3.16 17.72
CA MET A 168 -3.15 -3.15 17.52
C MET A 168 -2.56 -4.55 17.47
#